data_7c225d62e1b0da1b6abf56fecdc69df2
#
_entry.id   7c225d62e1b0da1b6abf56fecdc69df2
#
_cell.length_a   1.000
_cell.length_b   1.000
_cell.length_c   1.000
_cell.angle_alpha   90.00
_cell.angle_beta   90.00
_cell.angle_gamma   90.00
#
_symmetry.space_group_name_H-M   'P 1'
#
loop_
_entity.id
_entity.type
_entity.pdbx_description
1 polymer ?
#
loop_
_entity_poly.entity_id
_entity_poly.type
_entity_poly.pdbx_seq_one_letter_code
_entity_poly.pdbx_strand_id
1 'polypeptide(L)' 'PLALTTAVNTLAVSLAARLNDEDLELTAALLVQLGETLETISVQRRRTRGGR' A
#
# COMPACT_ATOMS: atom_id res chain seq x y z
N PRO A 1 3.84 -0.55 14.00
CA PRO A 1 3.31 -1.34 15.09
C PRO A 1 2.75 -2.67 14.61
N LEU A 2 2.86 -3.66 15.48
CA LEU A 2 2.45 -5.02 15.15
C LEU A 2 0.95 -5.10 14.84
N ALA A 3 0.14 -4.36 15.61
CA ALA A 3 -1.31 -4.40 15.41
C ALA A 3 -1.72 -3.90 14.03
N LEU A 4 -1.07 -2.84 13.56
CA LEU A 4 -1.36 -2.30 12.23
C LEU A 4 -0.96 -3.29 11.15
N THR A 5 0.21 -3.89 11.27
CA THR A 5 0.68 -4.88 10.31
C THR A 5 -0.28 -6.07 10.24
N THR A 6 -0.72 -6.53 11.41
CA THR A 6 -1.67 -7.64 11.48
C THR A 6 -3.00 -7.28 10.80
N ALA A 7 -3.49 -6.07 11.05
CA ALA A 7 -4.75 -5.62 10.45
C ALA A 7 -4.65 -5.56 8.93
N VAL A 8 -3.54 -5.04 8.43
CA VAL A 8 -3.33 -4.95 6.98
C VAL A 8 -3.27 -6.34 6.35
N ASN A 9 -2.57 -7.26 6.99
CA ASN A 9 -2.46 -8.62 6.48
C ASN A 9 -3.80 -9.34 6.51
N THR A 10 -4.61 -9.11 7.54
CA THR A 10 -5.95 -9.68 7.62
C THR A 10 -6.81 -9.17 6.46
N LEU A 11 -6.72 -7.89 6.16
CA LEU A 11 -7.44 -7.31 5.04
C LEU A 11 -6.98 -7.94 3.71
N ALA A 12 -5.68 -8.13 3.56
CA ALA A 12 -5.12 -8.73 2.35
C ALA A 12 -5.66 -10.15 2.13
N VAL A 13 -5.69 -10.95 3.19
CA VAL A 13 -6.23 -12.31 3.11
C VAL A 13 -7.70 -12.29 2.74
N SER A 14 -8.46 -11.35 3.31
CA SER A 14 -9.88 -11.21 3.01
C SER A 14 -10.11 -10.85 1.55
N LEU A 15 -9.31 -9.95 1.01
CA LEU A 15 -9.38 -9.58 -0.40
C LEU A 15 -9.04 -10.77 -1.29
N ALA A 16 -7.98 -11.50 -0.94
CA ALA A 16 -7.56 -12.66 -1.73
C ALA A 16 -8.66 -13.71 -1.80
N ALA A 17 -9.43 -13.86 -0.72
CA ALA A 17 -10.50 -14.85 -0.68
C ALA A 17 -11.68 -14.48 -1.58
N ARG A 18 -11.83 -13.19 -1.89
CA ARG A 18 -12.99 -12.70 -2.65
C ARG A 18 -12.72 -12.49 -4.12
N LEU A 19 -11.46 -12.35 -4.49
CA LEU A 19 -11.10 -12.03 -5.87
C LEU A 19 -10.61 -13.29 -6.60
N ASN A 20 -10.91 -13.36 -7.89
CA ASN A 20 -10.31 -14.40 -8.71
C ASN A 20 -8.84 -14.05 -8.96
N ASP A 21 -8.09 -14.97 -9.55
CA ASP A 21 -6.64 -14.80 -9.71
C ASP A 21 -6.28 -13.56 -10.53
N GLU A 22 -7.01 -13.33 -11.59
CA GLU A 22 -6.72 -12.20 -12.48
C GLU A 22 -6.97 -10.86 -11.76
N ASP A 23 -8.10 -10.75 -11.08
CA ASP A 23 -8.44 -9.53 -10.36
C ASP A 23 -7.52 -9.31 -9.18
N LEU A 24 -7.13 -10.39 -8.51
CA LEU A 24 -6.21 -10.29 -7.40
C LEU A 24 -4.86 -9.76 -7.86
N GLU A 25 -4.36 -10.27 -8.98
CA GLU A 25 -3.09 -9.83 -9.52
C GLU A 25 -3.14 -8.35 -9.90
N LEU A 26 -4.21 -7.94 -10.56
CA LEU A 26 -4.37 -6.54 -10.97
C LEU A 26 -4.48 -5.64 -9.75
N THR A 27 -5.28 -6.03 -8.78
CA THR A 27 -5.46 -5.25 -7.55
C THR A 27 -4.14 -5.09 -6.81
N ALA A 28 -3.38 -6.18 -6.69
CA ALA A 28 -2.08 -6.13 -6.03
C ALA A 28 -1.14 -5.15 -6.73
N ALA A 29 -1.10 -5.20 -8.06
CA ALA A 29 -0.23 -4.31 -8.83
C ALA A 29 -0.62 -2.84 -8.62
N LEU A 30 -1.92 -2.55 -8.62
CA LEU A 30 -2.40 -1.19 -8.43
C LEU A 30 -2.08 -0.68 -7.03
N LEU A 31 -2.22 -1.53 -6.02
CA LEU A 31 -1.92 -1.13 -4.65
C LEU A 31 -0.43 -0.89 -4.44
N VAL A 32 0.42 -1.70 -5.06
CA VAL A 32 1.86 -1.46 -5.00
C VAL A 32 2.20 -0.12 -5.64
N GLN A 33 1.63 0.16 -6.80
CA GLN A 33 1.87 1.43 -7.48
C GLN A 33 1.40 2.60 -6.64
N LEU A 34 0.21 2.48 -6.06
CA LEU A 34 -0.32 3.53 -5.20
C LEU A 34 0.60 3.78 -4.01
N GLY A 35 1.06 2.71 -3.37
CA GLY A 35 1.95 2.83 -2.23
C GLY A 35 3.26 3.50 -2.59
N GLU A 36 3.84 3.15 -3.73
CA GLU A 36 5.09 3.72 -4.17
C GLU A 36 4.95 5.21 -4.46
N THR A 37 3.85 5.60 -5.08
CA THR A 37 3.60 7.01 -5.36
C THR A 37 3.41 7.80 -4.07
N LEU A 38 2.68 7.24 -3.12
CA LEU A 38 2.48 7.89 -1.83
C LEU A 38 3.81 8.05 -1.09
N GLU A 39 4.68 7.06 -1.15
CA GLU A 39 6.00 7.16 -0.54
C GLU A 39 6.83 8.27 -1.17
N THR A 40 6.78 8.38 -2.49
CA THR A 40 7.50 9.43 -3.20
C THR A 40 7.02 10.80 -2.76
N ILE A 41 5.70 10.97 -2.69
CA ILE A 41 5.13 12.24 -2.24
C ILE A 41 5.53 12.55 -0.81
N SER A 42 5.51 11.53 0.04
CA SER A 42 5.89 11.69 1.44
C SER A 42 7.33 12.17 1.58
N VAL A 43 8.23 11.57 0.81
CA VAL A 43 9.64 11.98 0.84
C VAL A 43 9.79 13.42 0.35
N GLN A 44 9.10 13.79 -0.70
CA GLN A 44 9.18 15.13 -1.24
C GLN A 44 8.66 16.16 -0.25
N ARG A 45 7.58 15.83 0.45
CA ARG A 45 7.04 16.73 1.46
C ARG A 45 8.03 16.97 2.59
N ARG A 46 8.68 15.91 3.06
CA ARG A 46 9.66 16.02 4.11
C ARG A 46 10.85 16.83 3.65
N ARG A 47 11.29 16.62 2.43
CA ARG A 47 12.42 17.34 1.86
C ARG A 47 12.10 18.83 1.76
N THR A 48 10.91 19.15 1.28
CA THR A 48 10.49 20.55 1.14
C THR A 48 10.43 21.25 2.49
N ARG A 49 9.88 20.56 3.50
CA ARG A 49 9.75 21.16 4.82
C ARG A 49 11.09 21.23 5.55
N GLY A 50 11.90 20.21 5.40
CA GLY A 50 13.17 20.14 6.11
C GLY A 50 14.31 20.82 5.40
N GLY A 51 14.17 21.12 4.13
CA GLY A 51 15.23 21.67 3.31
C GLY A 51 15.44 23.17 3.45
N ARG A 52 14.75 23.79 4.39
CA ARG A 52 14.83 25.23 4.62
C ARG A 52 15.90 25.60 5.64
#